data_a74b2389ba041367f45b85fa211822be
#
_entry.id   a74b2389ba041367f45b85fa211822be
#
_cell.length_a   1.000
_cell.length_b   1.000
_cell.length_c   1.000
_cell.angle_alpha   90.00
_cell.angle_beta   90.00
_cell.angle_gamma   90.00
#
_symmetry.space_group_name_H-M   'P 1'
#
loop_
_entity.id
_entity.type
_entity.pdbx_description
1 polymer ?
#
loop_
_entity_poly.entity_id
_entity_poly.type
_entity_poly.pdbx_seq_one_letter_code
_entity_poly.pdbx_strand_id
1 'polypeptide(L)'
;ARPAVCGGYQMLGRTLDDTLGSESGQPQTLRGLALLPTDTVFTAEKHRAQVTATAAAPFAGASLTGYEIHTGRTAVQGNPFCTQADGTPEGCVQGTVFGTYLHGLFDSGELTEKLAAYLCRQKGLRPEAATPISMERYRAQQFDLLADSVRTALDLPAVYAAMGLPSSKEGSL
;
A
#
# COMPACT_ATOMS: atom_id res chain seq x y z
N ALA A 1 4.39 -12.31 -12.13
CA ALA A 1 4.60 -11.60 -10.88
C ALA A 1 3.50 -11.96 -9.88
N ARG A 2 3.87 -12.08 -8.62
CA ARG A 2 2.97 -12.39 -7.49
C ARG A 2 3.26 -11.41 -6.36
N PRO A 3 2.70 -10.20 -6.43
CA PRO A 3 2.80 -9.25 -5.33
C PRO A 3 1.87 -9.64 -4.19
N ALA A 4 2.33 -9.46 -2.96
CA ALA A 4 1.53 -9.64 -1.76
C ALA A 4 1.83 -8.55 -0.73
N VAL A 5 0.80 -8.11 -0.02
CA VAL A 5 0.89 -7.06 1.00
C VAL A 5 0.36 -7.58 2.32
N CYS A 6 1.00 -7.18 3.42
CA CYS A 6 0.58 -7.45 4.79
C CYS A 6 0.35 -8.95 5.07
N GLY A 7 -0.85 -9.37 5.46
CA GLY A 7 -1.18 -10.78 5.68
C GLY A 7 -0.86 -11.68 4.48
N GLY A 8 -1.04 -11.17 3.25
CA GLY A 8 -0.62 -11.88 2.05
C GLY A 8 0.88 -12.11 1.98
N TYR A 9 1.70 -11.13 2.37
CA TYR A 9 3.15 -11.26 2.48
C TYR A 9 3.53 -12.33 3.51
N GLN A 10 2.91 -12.32 4.68
CA GLN A 10 3.13 -13.31 5.73
C GLN A 10 2.85 -14.73 5.23
N MET A 11 1.71 -14.90 4.54
CA MET A 11 1.31 -16.21 3.97
C MET A 11 2.25 -16.74 2.89
N LEU A 12 2.97 -15.88 2.18
CA LEU A 12 3.98 -16.29 1.21
C LEU A 12 5.25 -16.84 1.85
N GLY A 13 5.46 -16.60 3.16
CA GLY A 13 6.59 -17.12 3.93
C GLY A 13 6.53 -18.61 4.18
N ARG A 14 7.46 -19.13 4.99
CA ARG A 14 7.57 -20.54 5.35
C ARG A 14 6.72 -20.88 6.58
N THR A 15 6.77 -20.01 7.59
CA THR A 15 6.10 -20.23 8.88
C THR A 15 5.38 -18.98 9.36
N LEU A 16 4.25 -19.20 10.03
CA LEU A 16 3.47 -18.20 10.74
C LEU A 16 3.32 -18.69 12.17
N ASP A 17 4.07 -18.09 13.08
CA ASP A 17 4.11 -18.45 14.48
C ASP A 17 3.23 -17.51 15.31
N ASP A 18 2.12 -18.01 15.78
CA ASP A 18 1.19 -17.34 16.70
C ASP A 18 1.10 -18.11 18.01
N THR A 19 2.23 -18.51 18.57
CA THR A 19 2.29 -19.24 19.85
C THR A 19 1.76 -18.44 21.03
N LEU A 20 1.63 -17.13 20.89
CA LEU A 20 0.97 -16.26 21.87
C LEU A 20 -0.56 -16.13 21.63
N GLY A 21 -1.08 -16.61 20.52
CA GLY A 21 -2.49 -16.43 20.15
C GLY A 21 -2.88 -14.97 19.90
N SER A 22 -1.90 -14.14 19.56
CA SER A 22 -2.09 -12.69 19.42
C SER A 22 -2.94 -12.31 18.22
N GLU A 23 -2.90 -13.10 17.17
CA GLU A 23 -3.63 -12.87 15.91
C GLU A 23 -4.89 -13.73 15.81
N SER A 24 -4.77 -15.03 16.11
CA SER A 24 -5.87 -15.98 15.94
C SER A 24 -6.72 -16.22 17.19
N GLY A 25 -6.30 -15.70 18.34
CA GLY A 25 -6.93 -15.95 19.63
C GLY A 25 -6.58 -17.30 20.27
N GLN A 26 -5.79 -18.13 19.59
CA GLN A 26 -5.31 -19.43 20.09
C GLN A 26 -3.86 -19.67 19.70
N PRO A 27 -3.02 -20.24 20.60
CA PRO A 27 -1.64 -20.60 20.28
C PRO A 27 -1.56 -21.60 19.13
N GLN A 28 -0.91 -21.20 18.04
CA GLN A 28 -0.69 -22.09 16.88
C GLN A 28 0.52 -21.69 16.06
N THR A 29 1.03 -22.64 15.29
CA THR A 29 2.02 -22.40 14.25
C THR A 29 1.54 -23.02 12.96
N LEU A 30 1.47 -22.21 11.91
CA LEU A 30 0.99 -22.60 10.60
C LEU A 30 2.15 -22.62 9.59
N ARG A 31 2.03 -23.48 8.59
CA ARG A 31 2.90 -23.45 7.41
C ARG A 31 2.36 -22.44 6.42
N GLY A 32 3.24 -21.55 5.95
CA GLY A 32 2.98 -20.67 4.81
C GLY A 32 3.18 -21.40 3.48
N LEU A 33 3.11 -20.65 2.40
CA LEU A 33 3.26 -21.15 1.02
C LEU A 33 4.72 -21.39 0.62
N ALA A 34 5.69 -20.99 1.44
CA ALA A 34 7.13 -21.12 1.22
C ALA A 34 7.61 -20.57 -0.14
N LEU A 35 6.96 -19.53 -0.65
CA LEU A 35 7.34 -18.83 -1.88
C LEU A 35 8.35 -17.71 -1.64
N LEU A 36 8.47 -17.27 -0.38
CA LEU A 36 9.49 -16.33 0.09
C LEU A 36 10.27 -16.96 1.24
N PRO A 37 11.59 -16.70 1.37
CA PRO A 37 12.41 -17.20 2.46
C PRO A 37 12.23 -16.36 3.73
N THR A 38 11.00 -16.31 4.22
CA THR A 38 10.61 -15.52 5.37
C THR A 38 9.86 -16.34 6.40
N ASP A 39 10.03 -15.96 7.68
CA ASP A 39 9.32 -16.55 8.81
C ASP A 39 8.70 -15.43 9.64
N THR A 40 7.42 -15.50 9.94
CA THR A 40 6.69 -14.49 10.67
C THR A 40 6.31 -14.96 12.06
N VAL A 41 6.59 -14.13 13.07
CA VAL A 41 6.16 -14.34 14.46
C VAL A 41 5.16 -13.22 14.80
N PHE A 42 3.98 -13.59 15.26
CA PHE A 42 2.98 -12.62 15.71
C PHE A 42 3.26 -12.19 17.14
N THR A 43 3.13 -10.90 17.39
CA THR A 43 3.35 -10.27 18.70
C THR A 43 2.09 -9.52 19.15
N ALA A 44 1.98 -9.26 20.45
CA ALA A 44 0.87 -8.46 20.98
C ALA A 44 0.95 -6.98 20.56
N GLU A 45 2.13 -6.51 20.21
CA GLU A 45 2.35 -5.13 19.78
C GLU A 45 1.98 -4.94 18.31
N LYS A 46 1.13 -3.96 18.05
CA LYS A 46 0.77 -3.55 16.70
C LYS A 46 1.71 -2.46 16.22
N HIS A 47 2.45 -2.72 15.16
CA HIS A 47 3.27 -1.73 14.48
C HIS A 47 2.39 -0.82 13.61
N ARG A 48 2.61 0.50 13.70
CA ARG A 48 1.95 1.51 12.85
C ARG A 48 2.96 2.61 12.53
N ALA A 49 3.22 2.83 11.27
CA ALA A 49 4.14 3.88 10.83
C ALA A 49 3.73 4.44 9.47
N GLN A 50 3.95 5.73 9.26
CA GLN A 50 4.06 6.33 7.94
C GLN A 50 5.47 6.05 7.42
N VAL A 51 5.60 5.57 6.20
CA VAL A 51 6.87 5.12 5.64
C VAL A 51 7.13 5.76 4.29
N THR A 52 8.36 6.25 4.11
CA THR A 52 8.93 6.55 2.81
C THR A 52 10.09 5.60 2.57
N ALA A 53 10.19 5.07 1.36
CA ALA A 53 11.19 4.08 1.01
C ALA A 53 11.60 4.20 -0.46
N THR A 54 12.69 3.53 -0.82
CA THR A 54 13.12 3.37 -2.20
C THR A 54 13.08 1.88 -2.56
N ALA A 55 12.36 1.55 -3.62
CA ALA A 55 12.25 0.16 -4.07
C ALA A 55 13.60 -0.40 -4.53
N ALA A 56 13.82 -1.69 -4.20
CA ALA A 56 14.94 -2.47 -4.71
C ALA A 56 14.61 -3.13 -6.06
N ALA A 57 15.54 -3.92 -6.60
CA ALA A 57 15.27 -4.70 -7.81
C ALA A 57 14.06 -5.64 -7.62
N PRO A 58 13.21 -5.82 -8.64
CA PRO A 58 13.32 -5.36 -10.03
C PRO A 58 12.76 -3.95 -10.30
N PHE A 59 12.34 -3.21 -9.29
CA PHE A 59 11.73 -1.88 -9.38
C PHE A 59 12.68 -0.77 -8.92
N ALA A 60 13.97 -1.03 -8.92
CA ALA A 60 15.00 -0.18 -8.33
C ALA A 60 14.81 1.32 -8.62
N GLY A 61 14.93 2.12 -7.55
CA GLY A 61 14.85 3.57 -7.59
C GLY A 61 13.43 4.14 -7.67
N ALA A 62 12.36 3.32 -7.62
CA ALA A 62 11.02 3.87 -7.44
C ALA A 62 10.86 4.42 -6.02
N SER A 63 10.39 5.65 -5.92
CA SER A 63 9.99 6.24 -4.64
C SER A 63 8.67 5.64 -4.18
N LEU A 64 8.63 5.21 -2.92
CA LEU A 64 7.47 4.62 -2.27
C LEU A 64 7.06 5.49 -1.09
N THR A 65 5.78 5.75 -0.98
CA THR A 65 5.19 6.40 0.19
C THR A 65 3.95 5.63 0.58
N GLY A 66 3.80 5.34 1.86
CA GLY A 66 2.67 4.58 2.35
C GLY A 66 2.68 4.44 3.85
N TYR A 67 2.06 3.39 4.34
CA TYR A 67 2.01 3.10 5.77
C TYR A 67 2.12 1.60 6.04
N GLU A 68 2.66 1.27 7.20
CA GLU A 68 2.66 -0.09 7.75
C GLU A 68 1.66 -0.18 8.89
N ILE A 69 0.93 -1.30 8.95
CA ILE A 69 0.02 -1.64 10.04
C ILE A 69 -0.08 -3.15 10.17
N HIS A 70 0.66 -3.74 11.10
CA HIS A 70 0.72 -5.18 11.30
C HIS A 70 1.12 -5.56 12.73
N THR A 71 0.86 -6.80 13.13
CA THR A 71 1.27 -7.39 14.42
C THR A 71 2.45 -8.36 14.25
N GLY A 72 2.61 -8.94 13.06
CA GLY A 72 3.70 -9.87 12.77
C GLY A 72 5.05 -9.18 12.59
N ARG A 73 6.11 -9.82 13.08
CA ARG A 73 7.50 -9.47 12.80
C ARG A 73 8.08 -10.56 11.90
N THR A 74 8.54 -10.17 10.71
CA THR A 74 9.02 -11.10 9.69
C THR A 74 10.54 -11.07 9.59
N ALA A 75 11.16 -12.20 9.86
CA ALA A 75 12.57 -12.43 9.60
C ALA A 75 12.76 -12.78 8.12
N VAL A 76 13.67 -12.08 7.44
CA VAL A 76 13.92 -12.22 6.00
C VAL A 76 15.30 -12.80 5.75
N GLN A 77 15.37 -13.88 4.95
CA GLN A 77 16.62 -14.50 4.49
C GLN A 77 16.81 -14.32 2.97
N GLY A 78 16.44 -13.17 2.46
CA GLY A 78 16.45 -12.86 1.03
C GLY A 78 16.69 -11.38 0.73
N ASN A 79 16.49 -10.99 -0.52
CA ASN A 79 16.64 -9.61 -0.92
C ASN A 79 15.44 -8.79 -0.44
N PRO A 80 15.64 -7.59 0.09
CA PRO A 80 14.54 -6.71 0.50
C PRO A 80 13.74 -6.24 -0.72
N PHE A 81 12.45 -5.93 -0.50
CA PHE A 81 11.62 -5.28 -1.50
C PHE A 81 11.95 -3.79 -1.64
N CYS A 82 12.22 -3.14 -0.52
CA CYS A 82 12.63 -1.73 -0.48
C CYS A 82 13.56 -1.45 0.70
N THR A 83 14.13 -0.23 0.70
CA THR A 83 14.88 0.32 1.83
C THR A 83 14.16 1.57 2.29
N GLN A 84 13.81 1.64 3.56
CA GLN A 84 13.17 2.79 4.19
C GLN A 84 14.13 3.98 4.29
N ALA A 85 13.61 5.17 4.54
CA ALA A 85 14.42 6.41 4.62
C ALA A 85 15.48 6.38 5.72
N ASP A 86 15.27 5.60 6.79
CA ASP A 86 16.22 5.38 7.88
C ASP A 86 17.29 4.31 7.58
N GLY A 87 17.25 3.72 6.36
CA GLY A 87 18.15 2.64 5.95
C GLY A 87 17.65 1.24 6.29
N THR A 88 16.52 1.08 6.94
CA THR A 88 15.97 -0.23 7.29
C THR A 88 15.47 -0.97 6.06
N PRO A 89 15.91 -2.22 5.81
CA PRO A 89 15.37 -3.04 4.73
C PRO A 89 13.97 -3.52 5.09
N GLU A 90 13.05 -3.51 4.12
CA GLU A 90 11.68 -3.95 4.29
C GLU A 90 11.25 -4.87 3.15
N GLY A 91 10.38 -5.84 3.49
CA GLY A 91 9.81 -6.79 2.56
C GLY A 91 10.81 -7.83 2.04
N CYS A 92 10.38 -8.61 1.06
CA CYS A 92 11.21 -9.66 0.47
C CYS A 92 10.90 -9.85 -1.02
N VAL A 93 11.94 -10.12 -1.80
CA VAL A 93 11.84 -10.44 -3.22
C VAL A 93 12.52 -11.78 -3.49
N GLN A 94 11.83 -12.68 -4.18
CA GLN A 94 12.40 -13.93 -4.70
C GLN A 94 11.84 -14.22 -6.10
N GLY A 95 12.66 -14.04 -7.12
CA GLY A 95 12.26 -14.25 -8.51
C GLY A 95 11.13 -13.31 -8.91
N THR A 96 9.93 -13.86 -9.16
CA THR A 96 8.73 -13.11 -9.54
C THR A 96 7.74 -12.91 -8.39
N VAL A 97 8.13 -13.27 -7.17
CA VAL A 97 7.34 -13.13 -5.95
C VAL A 97 7.86 -11.96 -5.13
N PHE A 98 6.97 -11.10 -4.69
CA PHE A 98 7.27 -9.89 -3.91
C PHE A 98 6.35 -9.80 -2.71
N GLY A 99 6.89 -9.52 -1.55
CA GLY A 99 6.11 -9.34 -0.33
C GLY A 99 6.57 -8.12 0.45
N THR A 100 5.63 -7.39 1.04
CA THR A 100 5.91 -6.16 1.80
C THR A 100 4.80 -5.89 2.82
N TYR A 101 5.13 -5.17 3.89
CA TYR A 101 4.15 -4.60 4.81
C TYR A 101 3.65 -3.22 4.38
N LEU A 102 4.28 -2.60 3.40
CA LEU A 102 3.95 -1.26 2.96
C LEU A 102 2.63 -1.25 2.18
N HIS A 103 1.63 -0.57 2.73
CA HIS A 103 0.34 -0.26 2.10
C HIS A 103 0.43 1.04 1.30
N GLY A 104 -0.46 1.22 0.32
CA GLY A 104 -0.47 2.42 -0.52
C GLY A 104 0.54 2.38 -1.67
N LEU A 105 1.13 1.22 -1.96
CA LEU A 105 2.18 1.03 -2.98
C LEU A 105 1.86 1.61 -4.36
N PHE A 106 0.59 1.57 -4.74
CA PHE A 106 0.12 1.99 -6.07
C PHE A 106 -0.38 3.44 -6.09
N ASP A 107 -0.31 4.13 -4.97
CA ASP A 107 -0.69 5.54 -4.88
C ASP A 107 0.39 6.44 -5.51
N SER A 108 1.66 6.02 -5.47
CA SER A 108 2.75 6.64 -6.23
C SER A 108 2.80 6.07 -7.65
N GLY A 109 2.80 6.93 -8.67
CA GLY A 109 2.81 6.51 -10.07
C GLY A 109 4.07 5.71 -10.47
N GLU A 110 5.21 5.96 -9.82
CA GLU A 110 6.51 5.39 -10.18
C GLU A 110 6.57 3.85 -10.07
N LEU A 111 6.08 3.30 -8.96
CA LEU A 111 6.05 1.84 -8.80
C LEU A 111 5.08 1.20 -9.79
N THR A 112 3.93 1.81 -9.99
CA THR A 112 2.90 1.32 -10.92
C THR A 112 3.46 1.25 -12.34
N GLU A 113 4.16 2.29 -12.79
CA GLU A 113 4.80 2.33 -14.10
C GLU A 113 5.87 1.24 -14.24
N LYS A 114 6.78 1.13 -13.25
CA LYS A 114 7.83 0.11 -13.26
C LYS A 114 7.27 -1.31 -13.21
N LEU A 115 6.19 -1.54 -12.46
CA LEU A 115 5.53 -2.83 -12.40
C LEU A 115 4.85 -3.16 -13.74
N ALA A 116 4.14 -2.22 -14.34
CA ALA A 116 3.53 -2.42 -15.66
C ALA A 116 4.60 -2.74 -16.72
N ALA A 117 5.69 -1.99 -16.76
CA ALA A 117 6.81 -2.24 -17.66
C ALA A 117 7.46 -3.61 -17.40
N TYR A 118 7.62 -4.00 -16.13
CA TYR A 118 8.12 -5.32 -15.75
C TYR A 118 7.20 -6.44 -16.27
N LEU A 119 5.87 -6.32 -16.07
CA LEU A 119 4.89 -7.31 -16.53
C LEU A 119 4.87 -7.42 -18.05
N CYS A 120 4.94 -6.30 -18.78
CA CYS A 120 5.04 -6.30 -20.24
C CYS A 120 6.28 -7.05 -20.71
N ARG A 121 7.46 -6.76 -20.13
CA ARG A 121 8.70 -7.47 -20.46
C ARG A 121 8.62 -8.97 -20.20
N GLN A 122 8.01 -9.38 -19.09
CA GLN A 122 7.81 -10.80 -18.78
C GLN A 122 6.91 -11.54 -19.81
N LYS A 123 6.05 -10.81 -20.49
CA LYS A 123 5.16 -11.34 -21.55
C LYS A 123 5.69 -11.11 -22.96
N GLY A 124 6.89 -10.55 -23.11
CA GLY A 124 7.45 -10.20 -24.43
C GLY A 124 6.73 -9.04 -25.11
N LEU A 125 5.95 -8.25 -24.35
CA LEU A 125 5.26 -7.06 -24.84
C LEU A 125 6.12 -5.83 -24.68
N ARG A 126 5.99 -4.86 -25.59
CA ARG A 126 6.56 -3.52 -25.38
C ARG A 126 5.64 -2.75 -24.44
N PRO A 127 6.16 -2.14 -23.37
CA PRO A 127 5.36 -1.23 -22.58
C PRO A 127 5.03 -0.03 -23.49
N GLU A 128 3.76 0.17 -23.75
CA GLU A 128 3.30 1.44 -24.29
C GLU A 128 3.54 2.51 -23.22
N ALA A 129 3.89 3.72 -23.64
CA ALA A 129 4.06 4.83 -22.74
C ALA A 129 2.70 5.20 -22.13
N ALA A 130 2.28 4.47 -21.10
CA ALA A 130 1.13 4.84 -20.31
C ALA A 130 1.51 6.06 -19.48
N THR A 131 0.78 7.14 -19.63
CA THR A 131 0.93 8.29 -18.72
C THR A 131 0.52 7.84 -17.33
N PRO A 132 1.40 7.87 -16.33
CA PRO A 132 1.06 7.43 -14.98
C PRO A 132 -0.11 8.27 -14.46
N ILE A 133 -1.16 7.61 -14.00
CA ILE A 133 -2.25 8.30 -13.31
C ILE A 133 -1.77 8.53 -11.88
N SER A 134 -1.54 9.80 -11.51
CA SER A 134 -1.36 10.16 -10.11
C SER A 134 -2.68 9.89 -9.37
N MET A 135 -2.67 8.95 -8.44
CA MET A 135 -3.84 8.62 -7.62
C MET A 135 -4.28 9.82 -6.76
N GLU A 136 -3.33 10.63 -6.33
CA GLU A 136 -3.62 11.89 -5.63
C GLU A 136 -4.45 12.83 -6.50
N ARG A 137 -4.00 13.07 -7.73
CA ARG A 137 -4.73 13.92 -8.70
C ARG A 137 -6.10 13.32 -9.06
N TYR A 138 -6.15 12.01 -9.24
CA TYR A 138 -7.41 11.32 -9.51
C TYR A 138 -8.39 11.48 -8.35
N ARG A 139 -7.95 11.29 -7.10
CA ARG A 139 -8.78 11.49 -5.90
C ARG A 139 -9.27 12.93 -5.78
N ALA A 140 -8.40 13.91 -6.01
CA ALA A 140 -8.80 15.32 -6.00
C ALA A 140 -9.94 15.59 -7.00
N GLN A 141 -9.79 15.10 -8.23
CA GLN A 141 -10.86 15.23 -9.24
C GLN A 141 -12.16 14.53 -8.83
N GLN A 142 -12.09 13.35 -8.19
CA GLN A 142 -13.29 12.66 -7.70
C GLN A 142 -13.96 13.42 -6.55
N PHE A 143 -13.19 14.06 -5.67
CA PHE A 143 -13.75 14.91 -4.61
C PHE A 143 -14.41 16.16 -5.17
N ASP A 144 -13.84 16.78 -6.21
CA ASP A 144 -14.45 17.92 -6.88
C ASP A 144 -15.80 17.53 -7.52
N LEU A 145 -15.85 16.39 -8.24
CA LEU A 145 -17.08 15.86 -8.81
C LEU A 145 -18.13 15.54 -7.74
N LEU A 146 -17.72 14.97 -6.61
CA LEU A 146 -18.61 14.71 -5.49
C LEU A 146 -19.14 16.02 -4.88
N ALA A 147 -18.27 17.01 -4.68
CA ALA A 147 -18.65 18.30 -4.16
C ALA A 147 -19.66 19.00 -5.07
N ASP A 148 -19.45 18.96 -6.38
CA ASP A 148 -20.38 19.53 -7.36
C ASP A 148 -21.73 18.80 -7.37
N SER A 149 -21.71 17.47 -7.25
CA SER A 149 -22.94 16.67 -7.13
C SER A 149 -23.74 17.04 -5.87
N VAL A 150 -23.05 17.21 -4.74
CA VAL A 150 -23.67 17.64 -3.48
C VAL A 150 -24.23 19.05 -3.60
N ARG A 151 -23.48 20.00 -4.17
CA ARG A 151 -23.94 21.37 -4.39
C ARG A 151 -25.20 21.45 -5.27
N THR A 152 -25.27 20.56 -6.26
CA THR A 152 -26.42 20.53 -7.18
C THR A 152 -27.65 19.86 -6.55
N ALA A 153 -27.44 18.86 -5.69
CA ALA A 153 -28.52 18.06 -5.11
C ALA A 153 -29.12 18.65 -3.83
N LEU A 154 -28.39 19.52 -3.12
CA LEU A 154 -28.80 20.08 -1.84
C LEU A 154 -29.09 21.59 -1.95
N ASP A 155 -30.13 22.03 -1.26
CA ASP A 155 -30.35 23.46 -0.96
C ASP A 155 -29.37 23.88 0.15
N LEU A 156 -28.13 24.17 -0.23
CA LEU A 156 -27.08 24.57 0.73
C LEU A 156 -27.44 25.82 1.53
N PRO A 157 -28.08 26.86 0.94
CA PRO A 157 -28.58 27.99 1.70
C PRO A 157 -29.54 27.59 2.83
N ALA A 158 -30.49 26.69 2.57
CA ALA A 158 -31.39 26.17 3.60
C ALA A 158 -30.66 25.36 4.67
N VAL A 159 -29.66 24.56 4.29
CA VAL A 159 -28.81 23.83 5.22
C VAL A 159 -28.04 24.79 6.13
N TYR A 160 -27.39 25.82 5.57
CA TYR A 160 -26.64 26.80 6.36
C TYR A 160 -27.55 27.59 7.29
N ALA A 161 -28.75 27.97 6.83
CA ALA A 161 -29.75 28.66 7.66
C ALA A 161 -30.18 27.76 8.84
N ALA A 162 -30.41 26.48 8.62
CA ALA A 162 -30.76 25.50 9.67
C ALA A 162 -29.63 25.33 10.69
N MET A 163 -28.37 25.48 10.27
CA MET A 163 -27.18 25.43 11.14
C MET A 163 -26.88 26.76 11.86
N GLY A 164 -27.66 27.82 11.61
CA GLY A 164 -27.40 29.16 12.15
C GLY A 164 -26.15 29.83 11.56
N LEU A 165 -25.68 29.37 10.40
CA LEU A 165 -24.54 29.94 9.69
C LEU A 165 -25.02 30.98 8.67
N PRO A 166 -24.27 32.07 8.45
CA PRO A 166 -24.59 33.03 7.39
C PRO A 166 -24.51 32.28 6.05
N SER A 167 -25.51 32.47 5.19
CA SER A 167 -25.42 32.03 3.81
C SER A 167 -24.23 32.74 3.17
N SER A 168 -23.19 32.00 2.77
CA SER A 168 -22.05 32.57 2.06
C SER A 168 -22.55 33.25 0.78
N LYS A 169 -22.46 34.56 0.72
CA LYS A 169 -22.50 35.28 -0.57
C LYS A 169 -21.35 34.71 -1.40
N GLU A 170 -21.66 34.35 -2.63
CA GLU A 170 -20.68 33.99 -3.65
C GLU A 170 -19.46 34.92 -3.55
N GLY A 171 -18.39 34.42 -2.96
CA GLY A 171 -17.09 35.05 -2.95
C GLY A 171 -16.35 34.57 -4.18
N SER A 172 -16.28 35.39 -5.19
CA SER A 172 -15.31 35.25 -6.28
C SER A 172 -13.91 34.96 -5.72
N LEU A 173 -13.35 33.86 -6.13
CA LEU A 173 -11.91 33.65 -6.20
C LEU A 173 -11.53 33.36 -7.64
#